data_55d150df14fc6cfe44d313c24d278423
#
_entry.id   55d150df14fc6cfe44d313c24d278423
#
_cell.length_a   1.000
_cell.length_b   1.000
_cell.length_c   1.000
_cell.angle_alpha   90.00
_cell.angle_beta   90.00
_cell.angle_gamma   90.00
#
_symmetry.space_group_name_H-M   'P 1'
#
loop_
_entity.id
_entity.type
_entity.pdbx_description
1 polymer ?
#
loop_
_entity_poly.entity_id
_entity_poly.type
_entity_poly.pdbx_seq_one_letter_code
_entity_poly.pdbx_strand_id
1 'polypeptide(L)'
;MTIELQEVSARELAKKYFRGGEKSLAELKARIACGLAAREIDCETQARVFEEALEYVILGGRINATAGVEGVNTTMVNCFVQPIADSVFDPVDGVPGIMEAARQAAQTMRLGGGVGYDFSPIRPKGAWIAKTKSLASGPISYMEIFNSMCSTVISAGARRGAQMGILRCDHPDIEDFIVAKRVDDANMPWDRRPFRNFNLSVGVTDALMQAVEVDGEFELAHVAEPGPDIKAQGAYQREDGKWVYRKVRARDLYDKIIRATYDRAEPGVLFLDRINRDNNLRYIETIAATNPYACGLPAESGMENPL
;
A
#
# COMPACT_ATOMS: atom_id res chain seq x y z
N MET A 1 32.80 -7.36 -22.01
CA MET A 1 32.76 -8.68 -21.35
C MET A 1 31.31 -9.09 -21.22
N THR A 2 30.82 -9.98 -22.05
CA THR A 2 29.41 -10.41 -22.02
C THR A 2 29.27 -11.41 -20.88
N ILE A 3 28.55 -11.06 -19.85
CA ILE A 3 28.25 -11.99 -18.74
C ILE A 3 27.26 -13.03 -19.27
N GLU A 4 27.66 -14.29 -19.22
CA GLU A 4 26.79 -15.41 -19.63
C GLU A 4 25.59 -15.50 -18.68
N LEU A 5 24.37 -15.59 -19.22
CA LEU A 5 23.14 -15.71 -18.45
C LEU A 5 23.14 -17.03 -17.67
N GLN A 6 22.89 -16.96 -16.39
CA GLN A 6 22.65 -18.16 -15.58
C GLN A 6 21.40 -18.91 -16.09
N GLU A 7 21.42 -20.24 -16.03
CA GLU A 7 20.29 -21.08 -16.46
C GLU A 7 18.94 -20.68 -15.84
N VAL A 8 18.93 -20.33 -14.54
CA VAL A 8 17.73 -19.86 -13.85
C VAL A 8 17.20 -18.56 -14.45
N SER A 9 18.09 -17.62 -14.80
CA SER A 9 17.72 -16.35 -15.43
C SER A 9 17.15 -16.55 -16.84
N ALA A 10 17.78 -17.41 -17.64
CA ALA A 10 17.30 -17.74 -18.98
C ALA A 10 15.89 -18.37 -18.93
N ARG A 11 15.65 -19.29 -17.99
CA ARG A 11 14.34 -19.92 -17.78
C ARG A 11 13.27 -18.90 -17.36
N GLU A 12 13.59 -17.99 -16.44
CA GLU A 12 12.65 -16.97 -15.98
C GLU A 12 12.35 -15.92 -17.04
N LEU A 13 13.34 -15.54 -17.86
CA LEU A 13 13.14 -14.67 -19.01
C LEU A 13 12.19 -15.30 -20.03
N ALA A 14 12.42 -16.54 -20.40
CA ALA A 14 11.58 -17.28 -21.35
C ALA A 14 10.14 -17.43 -20.83
N LYS A 15 9.97 -17.69 -19.53
CA LYS A 15 8.65 -17.91 -18.92
C LYS A 15 7.85 -16.63 -18.74
N LYS A 16 8.49 -15.50 -18.36
CA LYS A 16 7.80 -14.32 -17.87
C LYS A 16 7.92 -13.08 -18.75
N TYR A 17 9.00 -12.97 -19.52
CA TYR A 17 9.34 -11.72 -20.20
C TYR A 17 9.38 -11.82 -21.72
N PHE A 18 9.83 -12.91 -22.28
CA PHE A 18 9.83 -13.11 -23.74
C PHE A 18 8.40 -13.18 -24.28
N ARG A 19 8.16 -12.49 -25.39
CA ARG A 19 6.87 -12.42 -26.07
C ARG A 19 7.09 -12.59 -27.59
N GLY A 20 6.02 -12.94 -28.30
CA GLY A 20 6.04 -12.99 -29.77
C GLY A 20 7.11 -13.90 -30.39
N GLY A 21 7.62 -14.89 -29.64
CA GLY A 21 8.68 -15.79 -30.12
C GLY A 21 10.10 -15.33 -29.85
N GLU A 22 10.30 -14.27 -29.07
CA GLU A 22 11.61 -13.78 -28.62
C GLU A 22 12.45 -14.89 -27.98
N LYS A 23 13.76 -14.90 -28.27
CA LYS A 23 14.70 -15.90 -27.77
C LYS A 23 15.93 -15.27 -27.11
N SER A 24 16.11 -13.97 -27.23
CA SER A 24 17.30 -13.27 -26.77
C SER A 24 16.96 -11.97 -26.00
N LEU A 25 17.90 -11.50 -25.17
CA LEU A 25 17.81 -10.20 -24.52
C LEU A 25 17.79 -9.04 -25.53
N ALA A 26 18.48 -9.18 -26.65
CA ALA A 26 18.49 -8.16 -27.71
C ALA A 26 17.10 -7.98 -28.31
N GLU A 27 16.41 -9.08 -28.66
CA GLU A 27 15.02 -9.01 -29.16
C GLU A 27 14.05 -8.43 -28.13
N LEU A 28 14.20 -8.79 -26.84
CA LEU A 28 13.43 -8.22 -25.73
C LEU A 28 13.65 -6.70 -25.65
N LYS A 29 14.91 -6.23 -25.67
CA LYS A 29 15.25 -4.81 -25.61
C LYS A 29 14.71 -4.03 -26.80
N ALA A 30 14.86 -4.57 -28.00
CA ALA A 30 14.31 -3.97 -29.22
C ALA A 30 12.78 -3.78 -29.14
N ARG A 31 12.04 -4.81 -28.71
CA ARG A 31 10.59 -4.70 -28.50
C ARG A 31 10.23 -3.63 -27.48
N ILE A 32 10.91 -3.60 -26.33
CA ILE A 32 10.66 -2.60 -25.28
C ILE A 32 10.93 -1.20 -25.82
N ALA A 33 12.07 -0.99 -26.48
CA ALA A 33 12.47 0.30 -27.04
C ALA A 33 11.45 0.80 -28.08
N CYS A 34 11.04 -0.04 -29.01
CA CYS A 34 9.98 0.29 -29.98
C CYS A 34 8.64 0.57 -29.30
N GLY A 35 8.26 -0.22 -28.30
CA GLY A 35 7.00 -0.03 -27.58
C GLY A 35 6.94 1.27 -26.77
N LEU A 36 8.04 1.68 -26.17
CA LEU A 36 8.15 2.95 -25.45
C LEU A 36 8.19 4.15 -26.41
N ALA A 37 8.90 4.01 -27.54
CA ALA A 37 9.02 5.07 -28.54
C ALA A 37 7.76 5.27 -29.40
N ALA A 38 6.79 4.38 -29.36
CA ALA A 38 5.60 4.40 -30.21
C ALA A 38 4.73 5.69 -30.11
N ARG A 39 4.91 6.46 -29.05
CA ARG A 39 4.22 7.74 -28.84
C ARG A 39 5.10 8.97 -29.06
N GLU A 40 6.36 8.77 -29.39
CA GLU A 40 7.31 9.84 -29.64
C GLU A 40 7.12 10.38 -31.08
N ILE A 41 7.46 11.67 -31.29
CA ILE A 41 7.34 12.35 -32.59
C ILE A 41 8.25 11.71 -33.62
N ASP A 42 9.50 11.37 -33.22
CA ASP A 42 10.48 10.64 -34.02
C ASP A 42 10.70 9.26 -33.39
N CYS A 43 9.76 8.37 -33.62
CA CYS A 43 9.75 7.06 -32.97
C CYS A 43 10.95 6.19 -33.37
N GLU A 44 11.49 6.31 -34.59
CA GLU A 44 12.64 5.52 -35.03
C GLU A 44 13.93 5.94 -34.31
N THR A 45 14.20 7.26 -34.25
CA THR A 45 15.37 7.77 -33.54
C THR A 45 15.25 7.51 -32.04
N GLN A 46 14.08 7.71 -31.44
CA GLN A 46 13.89 7.48 -30.02
C GLN A 46 13.98 5.98 -29.68
N ALA A 47 13.52 5.10 -30.52
CA ALA A 47 13.69 3.65 -30.30
C ALA A 47 15.17 3.25 -30.23
N ARG A 48 16.02 3.81 -31.07
CA ARG A 48 17.49 3.56 -31.01
C ARG A 48 18.10 4.10 -29.73
N VAL A 49 17.71 5.31 -29.31
CA VAL A 49 18.18 5.90 -28.05
C VAL A 49 17.76 5.05 -26.87
N PHE A 50 16.51 4.58 -26.84
CA PHE A 50 16.02 3.73 -25.76
C PHE A 50 16.71 2.34 -25.76
N GLU A 51 16.95 1.76 -26.93
CA GLU A 51 17.65 0.49 -27.03
C GLU A 51 19.09 0.59 -26.52
N GLU A 52 19.81 1.67 -26.87
CA GLU A 52 21.13 1.96 -26.35
C GLU A 52 21.11 2.16 -24.79
N ALA A 53 20.13 2.90 -24.29
CA ALA A 53 19.96 3.11 -22.85
C ALA A 53 19.71 1.78 -22.08
N LEU A 54 19.01 0.82 -22.70
CA LEU A 54 18.74 -0.50 -22.13
C LEU A 54 20.00 -1.39 -21.99
N GLU A 55 21.15 -0.97 -22.52
CA GLU A 55 22.43 -1.61 -22.21
C GLU A 55 22.92 -1.30 -20.79
N TYR A 56 22.48 -0.17 -20.22
CA TYR A 56 22.93 0.35 -18.93
C TYR A 56 21.82 0.33 -17.87
N VAL A 57 20.55 0.21 -18.28
CA VAL A 57 19.39 0.30 -17.39
C VAL A 57 18.51 -0.93 -17.52
N ILE A 58 18.09 -1.48 -16.39
CA ILE A 58 17.07 -2.52 -16.30
C ILE A 58 15.78 -1.89 -15.84
N LEU A 59 14.75 -1.91 -16.69
CA LEU A 59 13.44 -1.37 -16.39
C LEU A 59 12.66 -2.26 -15.42
N GLY A 60 11.61 -1.71 -14.82
CA GLY A 60 10.70 -2.45 -13.96
C GLY A 60 10.08 -3.68 -14.68
N GLY A 61 9.83 -4.75 -13.93
CA GLY A 61 9.38 -6.03 -14.49
C GLY A 61 8.11 -5.95 -15.34
N ARG A 62 7.21 -5.00 -15.07
CA ARG A 62 6.00 -4.80 -15.88
C ARG A 62 6.33 -4.22 -17.24
N ILE A 63 7.18 -3.23 -17.31
CA ILE A 63 7.63 -2.64 -18.59
C ILE A 63 8.29 -3.74 -19.44
N ASN A 64 9.22 -4.49 -18.84
CA ASN A 64 9.88 -5.58 -19.56
C ASN A 64 8.91 -6.67 -20.07
N ALA A 65 7.84 -6.93 -19.35
CA ALA A 65 6.87 -7.95 -19.72
C ALA A 65 5.84 -7.50 -20.77
N THR A 66 5.54 -6.19 -20.85
CA THR A 66 4.34 -5.71 -21.57
C THR A 66 4.59 -4.58 -22.57
N ALA A 67 5.67 -3.79 -22.47
CA ALA A 67 5.94 -2.74 -23.44
C ALA A 67 6.10 -3.33 -24.86
N GLY A 68 5.39 -2.75 -25.83
CA GLY A 68 5.40 -3.20 -27.22
C GLY A 68 4.70 -4.55 -27.47
N VAL A 69 3.91 -5.06 -26.53
CA VAL A 69 3.12 -6.29 -26.71
C VAL A 69 1.70 -5.92 -27.10
N GLU A 70 1.27 -6.34 -28.29
CA GLU A 70 -0.08 -6.11 -28.77
C GLU A 70 -1.12 -7.03 -28.08
N GLY A 71 -2.34 -6.51 -27.92
CA GLY A 71 -3.49 -7.29 -27.41
C GLY A 71 -3.43 -7.61 -25.92
N VAL A 72 -2.47 -7.07 -25.18
CA VAL A 72 -2.35 -7.27 -23.72
C VAL A 72 -2.77 -6.01 -23.00
N ASN A 73 -3.85 -6.07 -22.22
CA ASN A 73 -4.31 -4.97 -21.39
C ASN A 73 -3.80 -5.16 -19.95
N THR A 74 -2.64 -4.59 -19.65
CA THR A 74 -2.02 -4.59 -18.32
C THR A 74 -1.36 -3.24 -18.05
N THR A 75 -1.20 -2.91 -16.77
CA THR A 75 -0.43 -1.70 -16.42
C THR A 75 1.07 -1.92 -16.58
N MET A 76 1.78 -0.91 -17.09
CA MET A 76 3.25 -0.84 -17.07
C MET A 76 3.80 -0.32 -15.73
N VAL A 77 2.96 0.31 -14.90
CA VAL A 77 3.30 0.74 -13.55
C VAL A 77 3.08 -0.44 -12.59
N ASN A 78 4.05 -0.70 -11.73
CA ASN A 78 4.01 -1.88 -10.87
C ASN A 78 3.02 -1.76 -9.72
N CYS A 79 2.93 -0.56 -9.12
CA CYS A 79 2.21 -0.37 -7.87
C CYS A 79 1.62 1.03 -7.77
N PHE A 80 0.55 1.13 -7.01
CA PHE A 80 -0.26 2.33 -6.82
C PHE A 80 -0.55 2.53 -5.34
N VAL A 81 -0.98 3.73 -4.97
CA VAL A 81 -1.62 4.02 -3.70
C VAL A 81 -3.06 4.43 -3.97
N GLN A 82 -3.97 3.91 -3.19
CA GLN A 82 -5.39 4.15 -3.26
C GLN A 82 -5.85 4.86 -2.00
N PRO A 83 -6.28 6.12 -2.07
CA PRO A 83 -6.85 6.81 -0.92
C PRO A 83 -8.20 6.22 -0.53
N ILE A 84 -8.54 6.30 0.76
CA ILE A 84 -9.80 5.81 1.33
C ILE A 84 -10.35 6.86 2.28
N ALA A 85 -11.61 7.24 2.08
CA ALA A 85 -12.33 8.13 2.99
C ALA A 85 -13.09 7.35 4.08
N ASP A 86 -13.42 8.03 5.18
CA ASP A 86 -14.24 7.50 6.28
C ASP A 86 -15.74 7.49 5.91
N SER A 87 -16.06 6.77 4.84
CA SER A 87 -17.43 6.54 4.36
C SER A 87 -17.51 5.16 3.71
N VAL A 88 -18.63 4.47 3.85
CA VAL A 88 -18.79 3.15 3.22
C VAL A 88 -18.92 3.29 1.70
N PHE A 89 -19.71 4.21 1.21
CA PHE A 89 -20.04 4.36 -0.21
C PHE A 89 -19.68 5.73 -0.79
N ASP A 90 -20.06 6.79 -0.07
CA ASP A 90 -19.98 8.14 -0.59
C ASP A 90 -18.56 8.68 -0.55
N PRO A 91 -18.13 9.44 -1.56
CA PRO A 91 -16.86 10.14 -1.49
C PRO A 91 -16.92 11.26 -0.44
N VAL A 92 -15.80 11.54 0.20
CA VAL A 92 -15.61 12.68 1.10
C VAL A 92 -14.46 13.52 0.57
N ASP A 93 -14.71 14.80 0.30
CA ASP A 93 -13.72 15.74 -0.26
C ASP A 93 -13.01 15.22 -1.53
N GLY A 94 -13.74 14.51 -2.38
CA GLY A 94 -13.20 13.90 -3.61
C GLY A 94 -12.48 12.58 -3.40
N VAL A 95 -12.26 12.15 -2.16
CA VAL A 95 -11.65 10.85 -1.83
C VAL A 95 -12.72 9.75 -1.84
N PRO A 96 -12.51 8.61 -2.52
CA PRO A 96 -13.50 7.56 -2.62
C PRO A 96 -13.79 6.91 -1.27
N GLY A 97 -15.04 6.54 -1.04
CA GLY A 97 -15.44 5.72 0.09
C GLY A 97 -14.86 4.31 -0.01
N ILE A 98 -14.96 3.55 1.08
CA ILE A 98 -14.32 2.23 1.24
C ILE A 98 -14.66 1.25 0.10
N MET A 99 -15.93 1.15 -0.28
CA MET A 99 -16.37 0.21 -1.32
C MET A 99 -15.93 0.63 -2.72
N GLU A 100 -15.90 1.93 -3.01
CA GLU A 100 -15.40 2.44 -4.27
C GLU A 100 -13.86 2.29 -4.36
N ALA A 101 -13.14 2.56 -3.28
CA ALA A 101 -11.71 2.28 -3.19
C ALA A 101 -11.39 0.79 -3.42
N ALA A 102 -12.20 -0.12 -2.85
CA ALA A 102 -12.04 -1.55 -3.08
C ALA A 102 -12.31 -1.94 -4.54
N ARG A 103 -13.32 -1.33 -5.19
CA ARG A 103 -13.61 -1.54 -6.62
C ARG A 103 -12.43 -1.10 -7.51
N GLN A 104 -11.90 0.10 -7.27
CA GLN A 104 -10.75 0.64 -8.02
C GLN A 104 -9.50 -0.21 -7.81
N ALA A 105 -9.25 -0.63 -6.58
CA ALA A 105 -8.14 -1.52 -6.25
C ALA A 105 -8.25 -2.89 -6.94
N ALA A 106 -9.46 -3.47 -6.98
CA ALA A 106 -9.72 -4.72 -7.71
C ALA A 106 -9.37 -4.60 -9.18
N GLN A 107 -9.74 -3.48 -9.82
CA GLN A 107 -9.40 -3.21 -11.22
C GLN A 107 -7.89 -3.05 -11.42
N THR A 108 -7.23 -2.26 -10.57
CA THR A 108 -5.77 -2.10 -10.59
C THR A 108 -5.04 -3.43 -10.45
N MET A 109 -5.48 -4.27 -9.50
CA MET A 109 -4.90 -5.60 -9.31
C MET A 109 -5.17 -6.53 -10.49
N ARG A 110 -6.35 -6.47 -11.11
CA ARG A 110 -6.68 -7.22 -12.32
C ARG A 110 -5.72 -6.85 -13.47
N LEU A 111 -5.37 -5.58 -13.62
CA LEU A 111 -4.39 -5.11 -14.59
C LEU A 111 -2.94 -5.43 -14.18
N GLY A 112 -2.74 -6.00 -12.99
CA GLY A 112 -1.47 -6.49 -12.49
C GLY A 112 -0.71 -5.52 -11.61
N GLY A 113 -1.30 -4.40 -11.19
CA GLY A 113 -0.72 -3.48 -10.20
C GLY A 113 -0.88 -3.99 -8.77
N GLY A 114 0.08 -3.67 -7.90
CA GLY A 114 -0.08 -3.76 -6.46
C GLY A 114 -0.69 -2.48 -5.90
N VAL A 115 -1.36 -2.53 -4.75
CA VAL A 115 -2.04 -1.36 -4.18
C VAL A 115 -1.72 -1.21 -2.70
N GLY A 116 -1.36 0.02 -2.30
CA GLY A 116 -1.20 0.41 -0.90
C GLY A 116 -2.31 1.34 -0.44
N TYR A 117 -2.63 1.29 0.84
CA TYR A 117 -3.71 2.05 1.45
C TYR A 117 -3.29 2.65 2.79
N ASP A 118 -3.75 3.87 3.08
CA ASP A 118 -3.82 4.39 4.44
C ASP A 118 -5.23 4.14 5.00
N PHE A 119 -5.31 3.35 6.04
CA PHE A 119 -6.56 3.07 6.75
C PHE A 119 -6.80 4.02 7.92
N SER A 120 -5.90 4.94 8.18
CA SER A 120 -5.97 5.86 9.32
C SER A 120 -7.14 6.85 9.28
N PRO A 121 -7.67 7.27 8.10
CA PRO A 121 -8.87 8.09 8.06
C PRO A 121 -10.13 7.38 8.54
N ILE A 122 -10.19 6.04 8.45
CA ILE A 122 -11.38 5.27 8.84
C ILE A 122 -11.55 5.35 10.37
N ARG A 123 -12.74 5.72 10.80
CA ARG A 123 -13.08 5.86 12.22
C ARG A 123 -12.82 4.58 13.02
N PRO A 124 -12.36 4.70 14.27
CA PRO A 124 -12.03 3.57 15.12
C PRO A 124 -13.24 2.69 15.45
N LYS A 125 -12.96 1.46 15.82
CA LYS A 125 -13.94 0.58 16.44
C LYS A 125 -14.55 1.23 17.68
N GLY A 126 -15.87 1.19 17.76
CA GLY A 126 -16.59 1.82 18.87
C GLY A 126 -16.82 3.34 18.71
N ALA A 127 -16.40 3.97 17.61
CA ALA A 127 -16.77 5.34 17.29
C ALA A 127 -18.28 5.44 17.03
N TRP A 128 -18.89 6.58 17.42
CA TRP A 128 -20.32 6.80 17.26
C TRP A 128 -20.70 7.16 15.82
N ILE A 129 -21.71 6.50 15.29
CA ILE A 129 -22.30 6.80 13.98
C ILE A 129 -23.67 7.44 14.19
N ALA A 130 -23.72 8.77 14.13
CA ALA A 130 -24.93 9.52 14.42
C ALA A 130 -26.12 9.19 13.51
N LYS A 131 -25.87 8.94 12.22
CA LYS A 131 -26.93 8.62 11.23
C LYS A 131 -27.66 7.32 11.54
N THR A 132 -26.95 6.28 11.95
CA THR A 132 -27.50 4.95 12.21
C THR A 132 -27.69 4.67 13.70
N LYS A 133 -27.24 5.57 14.57
CA LYS A 133 -27.24 5.40 16.04
C LYS A 133 -26.59 4.08 16.47
N SER A 134 -25.46 3.78 15.87
CA SER A 134 -24.69 2.55 16.08
C SER A 134 -23.21 2.83 16.31
N LEU A 135 -22.44 1.79 16.59
CA LEU A 135 -21.00 1.87 16.76
C LEU A 135 -20.28 1.37 15.50
N ALA A 136 -19.17 2.01 15.18
CA ALA A 136 -18.31 1.62 14.06
C ALA A 136 -17.55 0.33 14.34
N SER A 137 -17.26 -0.43 13.29
CA SER A 137 -16.50 -1.69 13.35
C SER A 137 -14.99 -1.50 13.28
N GLY A 138 -14.52 -0.32 12.85
CA GLY A 138 -13.11 0.03 12.75
C GLY A 138 -12.42 -0.41 11.46
N PRO A 139 -11.20 0.11 11.17
CA PRO A 139 -10.48 -0.11 9.93
C PRO A 139 -10.14 -1.59 9.70
N ILE A 140 -9.78 -2.35 10.73
CA ILE A 140 -9.35 -3.75 10.60
C ILE A 140 -10.49 -4.61 10.03
N SER A 141 -11.73 -4.36 10.42
CA SER A 141 -12.90 -5.05 9.86
C SER A 141 -13.08 -4.79 8.36
N TYR A 142 -12.86 -3.55 7.93
CA TYR A 142 -12.92 -3.20 6.51
C TYR A 142 -11.75 -3.78 5.72
N MET A 143 -10.57 -3.89 6.30
CA MET A 143 -9.41 -4.54 5.66
C MET A 143 -9.71 -5.98 5.22
N GLU A 144 -10.62 -6.70 5.90
CA GLU A 144 -11.04 -8.04 5.48
C GLU A 144 -11.74 -8.05 4.11
N ILE A 145 -12.46 -6.99 3.74
CA ILE A 145 -13.06 -6.84 2.41
C ILE A 145 -11.94 -6.81 1.35
N PHE A 146 -10.92 -5.98 1.56
CA PHE A 146 -9.77 -5.87 0.66
C PHE A 146 -8.96 -7.18 0.60
N ASN A 147 -8.78 -7.85 1.74
CA ASN A 147 -8.08 -9.13 1.83
C ASN A 147 -8.81 -10.22 1.03
N SER A 148 -10.12 -10.31 1.19
CA SER A 148 -10.97 -11.27 0.46
C SER A 148 -11.02 -10.95 -1.03
N MET A 149 -11.16 -9.69 -1.39
CA MET A 149 -11.14 -9.22 -2.78
C MET A 149 -9.80 -9.60 -3.45
N CYS A 150 -8.67 -9.32 -2.81
CA CYS A 150 -7.35 -9.63 -3.35
C CYS A 150 -7.13 -11.15 -3.53
N SER A 151 -7.67 -11.98 -2.64
CA SER A 151 -7.59 -13.44 -2.79
C SER A 151 -8.45 -13.99 -3.92
N THR A 152 -9.51 -13.25 -4.30
CA THR A 152 -10.49 -13.65 -5.33
C THR A 152 -10.10 -13.14 -6.71
N VAL A 153 -9.57 -11.92 -6.81
CA VAL A 153 -9.20 -11.30 -8.09
C VAL A 153 -7.89 -11.89 -8.59
N ILE A 154 -7.94 -12.58 -9.74
CA ILE A 154 -6.76 -13.09 -10.42
C ILE A 154 -6.12 -11.94 -11.20
N SER A 155 -4.87 -11.59 -10.84
CA SER A 155 -4.08 -10.60 -11.55
C SER A 155 -3.69 -11.05 -12.95
N ALA A 156 -3.63 -10.13 -13.90
CA ALA A 156 -3.06 -10.38 -15.22
C ALA A 156 -1.56 -10.76 -15.08
N GLY A 157 -1.20 -11.89 -15.70
CA GLY A 157 0.12 -12.50 -15.54
C GLY A 157 0.22 -13.37 -14.28
N ALA A 158 1.30 -14.12 -14.13
CA ALA A 158 1.48 -15.15 -13.10
C ALA A 158 1.68 -14.64 -11.65
N ARG A 159 1.36 -13.39 -11.34
CA ARG A 159 1.53 -12.80 -10.01
C ARG A 159 0.21 -12.75 -9.23
N ARG A 160 0.27 -13.03 -7.93
CA ARG A 160 -0.82 -12.74 -7.01
C ARG A 160 -0.91 -11.23 -6.80
N GLY A 161 -2.09 -10.72 -6.51
CA GLY A 161 -2.28 -9.36 -6.03
C GLY A 161 -1.42 -9.11 -4.78
N ALA A 162 -0.84 -7.93 -4.67
CA ALA A 162 -0.07 -7.51 -3.50
C ALA A 162 -0.70 -6.25 -2.94
N GLN A 163 -0.89 -6.21 -1.62
CA GLN A 163 -1.45 -5.07 -0.92
C GLN A 163 -0.54 -4.62 0.22
N MET A 164 -0.57 -3.31 0.50
CA MET A 164 0.03 -2.71 1.69
C MET A 164 -1.08 -2.03 2.48
N GLY A 165 -1.18 -2.32 3.77
CA GLY A 165 -2.04 -1.61 4.71
C GLY A 165 -1.20 -0.81 5.69
N ILE A 166 -1.50 0.47 5.84
CA ILE A 166 -0.85 1.35 6.80
C ILE A 166 -1.89 1.82 7.80
N LEU A 167 -1.51 1.86 9.08
CA LEU A 167 -2.25 2.53 10.14
C LEU A 167 -1.29 3.41 10.94
N ARG A 168 -1.67 4.66 11.19
CA ARG A 168 -0.87 5.57 11.99
C ARG A 168 -0.80 5.12 13.45
N CYS A 169 0.35 5.35 14.07
CA CYS A 169 0.59 4.97 15.46
C CYS A 169 -0.32 5.67 16.48
N ASP A 170 -0.90 6.82 16.12
CA ASP A 170 -1.84 7.57 16.95
C ASP A 170 -3.31 7.13 16.79
N HIS A 171 -3.59 6.16 15.89
CA HIS A 171 -4.95 5.65 15.69
C HIS A 171 -5.41 4.81 16.90
N PRO A 172 -6.66 4.95 17.40
CA PRO A 172 -7.17 4.18 18.54
C PRO A 172 -7.09 2.65 18.40
N ASP A 173 -7.18 2.11 17.18
CA ASP A 173 -7.13 0.67 16.90
C ASP A 173 -5.71 0.16 16.58
N ILE A 174 -4.67 0.96 16.83
CA ILE A 174 -3.30 0.61 16.44
C ILE A 174 -2.80 -0.68 17.10
N GLU A 175 -3.18 -0.94 18.36
CA GLU A 175 -2.71 -2.15 19.03
C GLU A 175 -3.31 -3.42 18.44
N ASP A 176 -4.58 -3.39 18.00
CA ASP A 176 -5.23 -4.49 17.29
C ASP A 176 -4.61 -4.69 15.90
N PHE A 177 -4.27 -3.58 15.22
CA PHE A 177 -3.58 -3.63 13.92
C PHE A 177 -2.20 -4.28 14.01
N ILE A 178 -1.40 -3.94 15.02
CA ILE A 178 -0.06 -4.51 15.21
C ILE A 178 -0.12 -6.05 15.32
N VAL A 179 -1.15 -6.58 15.93
CA VAL A 179 -1.33 -8.03 16.13
C VAL A 179 -2.28 -8.69 15.14
N ALA A 180 -2.79 -7.96 14.14
CA ALA A 180 -3.81 -8.46 13.21
C ALA A 180 -3.40 -9.72 12.44
N LYS A 181 -2.11 -9.93 12.20
CA LYS A 181 -1.56 -11.14 11.54
C LYS A 181 -1.09 -12.21 12.53
N ARG A 182 -1.32 -12.01 13.81
CA ARG A 182 -0.93 -12.99 14.83
C ARG A 182 -1.73 -14.28 14.66
N VAL A 183 -1.03 -15.38 14.74
CA VAL A 183 -1.60 -16.74 14.70
C VAL A 183 -1.14 -17.46 15.94
N ASP A 184 -2.07 -17.91 16.77
CA ASP A 184 -1.75 -18.66 17.99
C ASP A 184 -1.39 -20.11 17.68
N ASP A 185 -1.93 -20.67 16.59
CA ASP A 185 -1.55 -21.99 16.09
C ASP A 185 -0.44 -21.89 15.04
N ALA A 186 0.77 -22.28 15.41
CA ALA A 186 1.94 -22.29 14.52
C ALA A 186 1.75 -23.18 13.28
N ASN A 187 0.88 -24.20 13.37
CA ASN A 187 0.58 -25.15 12.30
C ASN A 187 -0.56 -24.68 11.39
N MET A 188 -1.13 -23.50 11.63
CA MET A 188 -2.20 -22.96 10.78
C MET A 188 -1.75 -22.91 9.34
N PRO A 189 -2.48 -23.55 8.40
CA PRO A 189 -2.18 -23.51 6.98
C PRO A 189 -2.08 -22.08 6.45
N TRP A 190 -1.15 -21.84 5.54
CA TRP A 190 -0.90 -20.51 4.98
C TRP A 190 -2.17 -19.86 4.42
N ASP A 191 -3.03 -20.63 3.76
CA ASP A 191 -4.26 -20.17 3.13
C ASP A 191 -5.35 -19.73 4.13
N ARG A 192 -5.20 -20.09 5.41
CA ARG A 192 -6.10 -19.70 6.51
C ARG A 192 -5.57 -18.59 7.39
N ARG A 193 -4.33 -18.12 7.16
CA ARG A 193 -3.74 -17.04 7.97
C ARG A 193 -4.43 -15.71 7.72
N PRO A 194 -4.68 -14.91 8.78
CA PRO A 194 -5.32 -13.61 8.63
C PRO A 194 -4.46 -12.67 7.79
N PHE A 195 -5.09 -11.80 7.01
CA PHE A 195 -4.46 -10.77 6.20
C PHE A 195 -3.26 -11.22 5.35
N ARG A 196 -3.28 -12.47 4.86
CA ARG A 196 -2.17 -13.07 4.10
C ARG A 196 -1.82 -12.35 2.80
N ASN A 197 -2.75 -11.54 2.27
CA ASN A 197 -2.57 -10.77 1.05
C ASN A 197 -2.10 -9.33 1.32
N PHE A 198 -1.92 -8.96 2.58
CA PHE A 198 -1.39 -7.67 3.00
C PHE A 198 0.04 -7.77 3.48
N ASN A 199 0.83 -6.75 3.16
CA ASN A 199 1.94 -6.31 3.99
C ASN A 199 1.39 -5.23 4.92
N LEU A 200 1.66 -5.30 6.22
CA LEU A 200 1.21 -4.32 7.20
C LEU A 200 2.37 -3.44 7.64
N SER A 201 2.14 -2.14 7.79
CA SER A 201 3.12 -1.20 8.33
C SER A 201 2.47 -0.19 9.25
N VAL A 202 3.16 0.15 10.33
CA VAL A 202 2.77 1.23 11.24
C VAL A 202 3.38 2.54 10.75
N GLY A 203 2.53 3.54 10.55
CA GLY A 203 2.97 4.91 10.27
C GLY A 203 3.39 5.61 11.56
N VAL A 204 4.68 5.63 11.84
CA VAL A 204 5.26 6.21 13.06
C VAL A 204 5.50 7.71 12.88
N THR A 205 5.15 8.48 13.92
CA THR A 205 5.38 9.93 13.99
C THR A 205 6.58 10.27 14.86
N ASP A 206 7.18 11.44 14.64
CA ASP A 206 8.24 11.97 15.50
C ASP A 206 7.74 12.14 16.95
N ALA A 207 6.44 12.45 17.15
CA ALA A 207 5.82 12.56 18.46
C ALA A 207 5.85 11.23 19.25
N LEU A 208 5.57 10.09 18.60
CA LEU A 208 5.71 8.79 19.25
C LEU A 208 7.17 8.55 19.67
N MET A 209 8.13 8.81 18.77
CA MET A 209 9.55 8.57 19.06
C MET A 209 10.05 9.43 20.22
N GLN A 210 9.66 10.70 20.28
CA GLN A 210 9.96 11.58 21.41
C GLN A 210 9.34 11.06 22.72
N ALA A 211 8.09 10.61 22.69
CA ALA A 211 7.44 10.05 23.88
C ALA A 211 8.14 8.74 24.34
N VAL A 212 8.64 7.93 23.41
CA VAL A 212 9.44 6.72 23.72
C VAL A 212 10.75 7.08 24.39
N GLU A 213 11.45 8.13 23.94
CA GLU A 213 12.73 8.57 24.52
C GLU A 213 12.59 9.02 25.98
N VAL A 214 11.52 9.74 26.30
CA VAL A 214 11.25 10.23 27.65
C VAL A 214 10.43 9.28 28.51
N ASP A 215 10.11 8.09 27.98
CA ASP A 215 9.25 7.10 28.63
C ASP A 215 7.89 7.67 29.07
N GLY A 216 7.30 8.51 28.20
CA GLY A 216 6.08 9.26 28.43
C GLY A 216 4.81 8.54 27.97
N GLU A 217 3.69 9.21 28.18
CA GLU A 217 2.38 8.80 27.63
C GLU A 217 2.24 9.24 26.19
N PHE A 218 1.49 8.46 25.42
CA PHE A 218 1.14 8.76 24.03
C PHE A 218 -0.39 8.65 23.84
N GLU A 219 -0.98 9.65 23.19
CA GLU A 219 -2.42 9.73 22.99
C GLU A 219 -2.84 9.01 21.71
N LEU A 220 -3.82 8.11 21.83
CA LEU A 220 -4.49 7.50 20.69
C LEU A 220 -5.74 8.29 20.38
N ALA A 221 -5.76 9.01 19.25
CA ALA A 221 -6.74 10.01 18.94
C ALA A 221 -7.26 9.94 17.49
N HIS A 222 -8.52 10.30 17.30
CA HIS A 222 -9.16 10.36 15.98
C HIS A 222 -10.19 11.50 15.92
N VAL A 223 -10.55 11.97 14.72
CA VAL A 223 -11.57 13.00 14.52
C VAL A 223 -12.99 12.51 14.83
N ALA A 224 -13.24 11.21 14.67
CA ALA A 224 -14.55 10.63 14.96
C ALA A 224 -14.84 10.61 16.46
N GLU A 225 -16.07 10.93 16.81
CA GLU A 225 -16.55 10.94 18.19
C GLU A 225 -16.63 9.51 18.75
N PRO A 226 -16.07 9.22 19.95
CA PRO A 226 -16.20 7.91 20.57
C PRO A 226 -17.63 7.62 21.04
N GLY A 227 -17.98 6.34 21.07
CA GLY A 227 -19.25 5.88 21.64
C GLY A 227 -19.36 6.11 23.14
N PRO A 228 -20.58 5.96 23.71
CA PRO A 228 -20.85 6.24 25.11
C PRO A 228 -19.93 5.51 26.09
N ASP A 229 -19.65 4.23 25.84
CA ASP A 229 -18.81 3.41 26.73
C ASP A 229 -17.36 3.91 26.78
N ILE A 230 -16.81 4.32 25.64
CA ILE A 230 -15.45 4.86 25.55
C ILE A 230 -15.39 6.24 26.23
N LYS A 231 -16.44 7.06 26.07
CA LYS A 231 -16.56 8.35 26.81
C LYS A 231 -16.63 8.14 28.32
N ALA A 232 -17.38 7.15 28.77
CA ALA A 232 -17.46 6.80 30.19
C ALA A 232 -16.12 6.34 30.78
N GLN A 233 -15.21 5.82 29.93
CA GLN A 233 -13.84 5.46 30.30
C GLN A 233 -12.87 6.63 30.33
N GLY A 234 -13.33 7.87 30.04
CA GLY A 234 -12.53 9.08 30.17
C GLY A 234 -12.01 9.65 28.85
N ALA A 235 -12.58 9.26 27.72
CA ALA A 235 -12.27 9.90 26.44
C ALA A 235 -12.67 11.38 26.46
N TYR A 236 -11.85 12.25 25.87
CA TYR A 236 -12.05 13.69 25.84
C TYR A 236 -11.66 14.28 24.49
N GLN A 237 -12.22 15.45 24.18
CA GLN A 237 -11.89 16.17 22.95
C GLN A 237 -10.79 17.19 23.21
N ARG A 238 -9.79 17.22 22.34
CA ARG A 238 -8.71 18.21 22.35
C ARG A 238 -9.14 19.50 21.64
N GLU A 239 -8.34 20.55 21.81
CA GLU A 239 -8.55 21.85 21.15
C GLU A 239 -8.47 21.77 19.62
N ASP A 240 -7.70 20.81 19.06
CA ASP A 240 -7.61 20.56 17.63
C ASP A 240 -8.83 19.81 17.04
N GLY A 241 -9.85 19.54 17.87
CA GLY A 241 -11.08 18.86 17.49
C GLY A 241 -11.01 17.34 17.50
N LYS A 242 -9.84 16.75 17.66
CA LYS A 242 -9.70 15.29 17.77
C LYS A 242 -10.13 14.79 19.14
N TRP A 243 -10.69 13.61 19.16
CA TRP A 243 -11.02 12.89 20.38
C TRP A 243 -9.87 11.97 20.78
N VAL A 244 -9.36 12.10 21.98
CA VAL A 244 -8.46 11.14 22.61
C VAL A 244 -9.30 10.01 23.18
N TYR A 245 -9.15 8.83 22.61
CA TYR A 245 -9.88 7.64 23.06
C TYR A 245 -9.24 7.04 24.31
N ARG A 246 -7.92 7.04 24.35
CA ARG A 246 -7.13 6.58 25.50
C ARG A 246 -5.67 7.03 25.38
N LYS A 247 -4.96 6.91 26.49
CA LYS A 247 -3.52 7.07 26.55
C LYS A 247 -2.85 5.74 26.77
N VAL A 248 -1.68 5.57 26.19
CA VAL A 248 -0.83 4.39 26.38
C VAL A 248 0.57 4.83 26.74
N ARG A 249 1.35 3.98 27.41
CA ARG A 249 2.78 4.25 27.58
C ARG A 249 3.47 4.07 26.25
N ALA A 250 4.17 5.09 25.78
CA ALA A 250 4.77 5.11 24.44
C ALA A 250 5.74 3.94 24.24
N ARG A 251 6.52 3.61 25.27
CA ARG A 251 7.45 2.47 25.23
C ARG A 251 6.74 1.14 25.06
N ASP A 252 5.62 0.92 25.74
CA ASP A 252 4.87 -0.32 25.63
C ASP A 252 4.30 -0.51 24.22
N LEU A 253 3.83 0.58 23.60
CA LEU A 253 3.37 0.54 22.19
C LEU A 253 4.54 0.24 21.24
N TYR A 254 5.69 0.88 21.44
CA TYR A 254 6.88 0.65 20.64
C TYR A 254 7.37 -0.80 20.78
N ASP A 255 7.47 -1.33 22.00
CA ASP A 255 7.90 -2.70 22.28
C ASP A 255 6.92 -3.71 21.66
N LYS A 256 5.62 -3.41 21.65
CA LYS A 256 4.61 -4.23 20.98
C LYS A 256 4.85 -4.31 19.47
N ILE A 257 5.19 -3.18 18.81
CA ILE A 257 5.55 -3.15 17.39
C ILE A 257 6.79 -4.02 17.14
N ILE A 258 7.87 -3.78 17.89
CA ILE A 258 9.14 -4.51 17.73
C ILE A 258 8.94 -6.01 17.98
N ARG A 259 8.17 -6.37 18.99
CA ARG A 259 7.87 -7.77 19.29
C ARG A 259 7.09 -8.47 18.16
N ALA A 260 6.06 -7.82 17.64
CA ALA A 260 5.29 -8.35 16.51
C ALA A 260 6.17 -8.54 15.27
N THR A 261 7.02 -7.53 14.97
CA THR A 261 7.98 -7.59 13.84
C THR A 261 8.98 -8.73 14.02
N TYR A 262 9.51 -8.91 15.23
CA TYR A 262 10.43 -10.02 15.53
C TYR A 262 9.77 -11.38 15.33
N ASP A 263 8.52 -11.54 15.80
CA ASP A 263 7.82 -12.81 15.75
C ASP A 263 7.33 -13.18 14.34
N ARG A 264 7.04 -12.18 13.47
CA ARG A 264 6.33 -12.40 12.19
C ARG A 264 6.90 -11.63 11.00
N ALA A 265 7.98 -10.86 11.15
CA ALA A 265 8.51 -9.93 10.18
C ALA A 265 7.52 -8.79 9.78
N GLU A 266 6.42 -8.65 10.51
CA GLU A 266 5.39 -7.62 10.35
C GLU A 266 4.77 -7.25 11.70
N PRO A 267 4.30 -5.98 11.86
CA PRO A 267 4.27 -4.91 10.86
C PRO A 267 5.66 -4.31 10.60
N GLY A 268 5.84 -3.74 9.40
CA GLY A 268 6.94 -2.82 9.11
C GLY A 268 6.74 -1.47 9.80
N VAL A 269 7.74 -0.59 9.72
CA VAL A 269 7.70 0.77 10.28
C VAL A 269 7.98 1.79 9.17
N LEU A 270 7.13 2.82 9.08
CA LEU A 270 7.28 3.95 8.16
C LEU A 270 7.34 5.24 8.98
N PHE A 271 8.44 5.96 8.91
CA PHE A 271 8.62 7.25 9.60
C PHE A 271 7.99 8.38 8.77
N LEU A 272 6.67 8.52 8.85
CA LEU A 272 5.87 9.39 7.97
C LEU A 272 6.32 10.85 8.03
N ASP A 273 6.63 11.39 9.21
CA ASP A 273 7.05 12.79 9.35
C ASP A 273 8.39 13.02 8.66
N ARG A 274 9.32 12.06 8.73
CA ARG A 274 10.61 12.13 8.05
C ARG A 274 10.47 12.00 6.55
N ILE A 275 9.64 11.07 6.07
CA ILE A 275 9.32 10.90 4.66
C ILE A 275 8.77 12.22 4.09
N ASN A 276 7.80 12.84 4.78
CA ASN A 276 7.20 14.10 4.33
C ASN A 276 8.17 15.29 4.39
N ARG A 277 9.02 15.36 5.42
CA ARG A 277 10.04 16.40 5.51
C ARG A 277 11.04 16.35 4.36
N ASP A 278 11.43 15.15 3.94
CA ASP A 278 12.42 14.91 2.89
C ASP A 278 11.79 14.80 1.49
N ASN A 279 10.44 14.84 1.37
CA ASN A 279 9.74 14.83 0.11
C ASN A 279 9.98 16.13 -0.68
N ASN A 280 10.48 16.01 -1.90
CA ASN A 280 10.70 17.16 -2.79
C ASN A 280 9.41 17.88 -3.16
N LEU A 281 8.26 17.19 -3.10
CA LEU A 281 6.94 17.73 -3.42
C LEU A 281 6.12 18.10 -2.18
N ARG A 282 6.74 18.20 -1.00
CA ARG A 282 6.05 18.52 0.29
C ARG A 282 5.24 19.81 0.30
N TYR A 283 5.43 20.67 -0.70
CA TYR A 283 4.71 21.93 -0.85
C TYR A 283 3.35 21.79 -1.55
N ILE A 284 3.08 20.63 -2.16
CA ILE A 284 1.80 20.35 -2.85
C ILE A 284 1.15 19.03 -2.40
N GLU A 285 1.87 18.20 -1.66
CA GLU A 285 1.35 16.88 -1.27
C GLU A 285 1.82 16.44 0.11
N THR A 286 1.05 15.55 0.73
CA THR A 286 1.43 14.83 1.94
C THR A 286 1.39 13.34 1.67
N ILE A 287 2.48 12.64 1.98
CA ILE A 287 2.56 11.19 1.83
C ILE A 287 1.94 10.55 3.06
N ALA A 288 0.83 9.85 2.89
CA ALA A 288 0.12 9.13 3.95
C ALA A 288 0.33 7.61 3.88
N ALA A 289 0.63 7.09 2.69
CA ALA A 289 0.84 5.67 2.45
C ALA A 289 1.96 5.41 1.45
N THR A 290 2.38 4.16 1.38
CA THR A 290 3.29 3.65 0.34
C THR A 290 2.63 2.49 -0.40
N ASN A 291 3.15 2.17 -1.58
CA ASN A 291 2.77 0.97 -2.30
C ASN A 291 3.29 -0.31 -1.59
N PRO A 292 2.91 -1.52 -2.02
CA PRO A 292 3.33 -2.78 -1.38
C PRO A 292 4.83 -3.02 -1.26
N TYR A 293 5.65 -2.28 -2.00
CA TYR A 293 7.12 -2.41 -1.98
C TYR A 293 7.80 -1.24 -1.28
N ALA A 294 7.03 -0.30 -0.71
CA ALA A 294 7.52 0.92 -0.07
C ALA A 294 8.48 1.76 -0.97
N CYS A 295 8.42 1.60 -2.28
CA CYS A 295 9.29 2.23 -3.27
C CYS A 295 8.56 3.22 -4.18
N GLY A 296 7.33 3.56 -3.89
CA GLY A 296 6.53 4.49 -4.68
C GLY A 296 5.81 5.45 -3.79
N LEU A 297 5.87 6.68 -4.16
CA LEU A 297 5.14 7.76 -3.55
C LEU A 297 3.92 8.03 -4.40
N PRO A 298 2.78 8.11 -3.86
CA PRO A 298 1.88 9.09 -4.34
C PRO A 298 1.19 9.87 -3.26
N ALA A 299 1.17 10.97 -3.61
CA ALA A 299 0.37 12.08 -3.23
C ALA A 299 -1.11 11.79 -3.22
N GLU A 300 -1.77 12.51 -2.38
CA GLU A 300 -3.21 12.80 -2.45
C GLU A 300 -3.56 13.62 -3.70
N SER A 301 -3.09 13.30 -4.85
CA SER A 301 -3.62 13.90 -6.05
C SER A 301 -4.41 12.85 -6.79
N GLY A 302 -5.71 13.11 -6.95
CA GLY A 302 -6.56 12.33 -7.83
C GLY A 302 -5.86 12.10 -9.15
N MET A 303 -5.17 10.98 -9.25
CA MET A 303 -4.88 10.44 -10.56
C MET A 303 -6.23 10.11 -11.15
N GLU A 304 -6.67 10.94 -12.08
CA GLU A 304 -7.66 10.50 -13.04
C GLU A 304 -7.20 9.13 -13.53
N ASN A 305 -8.04 8.16 -13.30
CA ASN A 305 -7.85 6.78 -13.68
C ASN A 305 -7.43 6.75 -15.16
N PRO A 306 -6.23 6.31 -15.53
CA PRO A 306 -5.89 6.16 -16.93
C PRO A 306 -6.59 4.91 -17.47
N LEU A 307 -7.87 5.00 -17.70
CA LEU A 307 -8.66 4.03 -18.44
C LEU A 307 -9.09 4.63 -19.78
#